data_bae94be204f82d075dfcf8db1ae0790a
#
_entry.id   bae94be204f82d075dfcf8db1ae0790a
#
_cell.length_a   1.000
_cell.length_b   1.000
_cell.length_c   1.000
_cell.angle_alpha   90.00
_cell.angle_beta   90.00
_cell.angle_gamma   90.00
#
_symmetry.space_group_name_H-M   'P 1'
#
loop_
_entity.id
_entity.type
_entity.pdbx_description
1 polymer ?
#
loop_
_entity_poly.entity_id
_entity_poly.type
_entity_poly.pdbx_seq_one_letter_code
_entity_poly.pdbx_strand_id
1 'polypeptide(L)'
;MNKLLTLGLALAVTASASAQFVRLEVDYIDNMGKVPGDTYRVYAVMENEGDILDAVYGEAAAALKVSSTKPFYQHPKGGALSADIQRYDTTLDEALLYDSWVTIGAEDNYMNAVSGFIMEDALAVFDQGNELATSDGAWFVTPDKRQAAAGPSKRILLMQLTSQGEISGLINLHGRTKAVLDSEGNPVGAPEVIQSEGLTFVCKRAR
;
A
#
# COMPACT_ATOMS: atom_id res chain seq x y z
N MET A 1 -8.33 50.87 -47.84
CA MET A 1 -8.91 50.36 -46.54
C MET A 1 -8.38 48.97 -46.32
N ASN A 2 -7.27 48.83 -45.57
CA ASN A 2 -6.65 47.55 -45.25
C ASN A 2 -7.26 47.01 -43.95
N LYS A 3 -7.91 45.84 -44.04
CA LYS A 3 -8.37 45.11 -42.85
C LYS A 3 -7.22 44.20 -42.38
N LEU A 4 -6.62 44.53 -41.23
CA LEU A 4 -5.74 43.61 -40.51
C LEU A 4 -6.61 42.50 -39.87
N LEU A 5 -6.37 41.25 -40.27
CA LEU A 5 -6.87 40.08 -39.57
C LEU A 5 -5.88 39.73 -38.48
N THR A 6 -6.27 39.93 -37.22
CA THR A 6 -5.49 39.47 -36.07
C THR A 6 -5.82 37.99 -35.79
N LEU A 7 -4.88 37.10 -36.09
CA LEU A 7 -5.00 35.69 -35.81
C LEU A 7 -4.61 35.46 -34.31
N GLY A 8 -5.60 35.29 -33.45
CA GLY A 8 -5.37 34.95 -32.04
C GLY A 8 -4.95 33.50 -31.92
N LEU A 9 -3.68 33.26 -31.51
CA LEU A 9 -3.17 31.94 -31.17
C LEU A 9 -3.64 31.60 -29.78
N ALA A 10 -4.67 30.76 -29.67
CA ALA A 10 -5.11 30.20 -28.39
C ALA A 10 -4.08 29.14 -27.94
N LEU A 11 -3.27 29.49 -26.96
CA LEU A 11 -2.38 28.54 -26.29
C LEU A 11 -3.24 27.63 -25.40
N ALA A 12 -3.54 26.42 -25.83
CA ALA A 12 -4.15 25.38 -24.98
C ALA A 12 -3.10 24.94 -23.98
N VAL A 13 -3.20 25.40 -22.73
CA VAL A 13 -2.46 24.85 -21.59
C VAL A 13 -3.15 23.52 -21.28
N THR A 14 -2.59 22.42 -21.76
CA THR A 14 -2.94 21.10 -21.27
C THR A 14 -2.38 20.97 -19.85
N ALA A 15 -3.24 21.13 -18.86
CA ALA A 15 -2.90 20.71 -17.49
C ALA A 15 -2.68 19.20 -17.55
N SER A 16 -1.43 18.75 -17.49
CA SER A 16 -1.11 17.36 -17.21
C SER A 16 -1.65 17.07 -15.81
N ALA A 17 -2.72 16.29 -15.71
CA ALA A 17 -3.13 15.70 -14.44
C ALA A 17 -1.99 14.73 -14.08
N SER A 18 -1.07 15.16 -13.22
CA SER A 18 -0.06 14.23 -12.68
C SER A 18 -0.81 13.17 -11.90
N ALA A 19 -0.57 11.92 -12.21
CA ALA A 19 -1.05 10.81 -11.42
C ALA A 19 -0.57 10.98 -9.99
N GLN A 20 -1.49 10.98 -9.06
CA GLN A 20 -1.20 11.33 -7.69
C GLN A 20 -1.77 10.25 -6.75
N PHE A 21 -0.95 9.83 -5.81
CA PHE A 21 -1.43 9.20 -4.59
C PHE A 21 -2.27 10.25 -3.83
N VAL A 22 -3.47 9.87 -3.39
CA VAL A 22 -4.39 10.81 -2.75
C VAL A 22 -4.15 10.90 -1.24
N ARG A 23 -4.16 9.75 -0.53
CA ARG A 23 -4.01 9.68 0.93
C ARG A 23 -3.84 8.24 1.43
N LEU A 24 -3.39 8.11 2.67
CA LEU A 24 -3.57 6.87 3.44
C LEU A 24 -4.95 6.87 4.11
N GLU A 25 -5.58 5.70 4.17
CA GLU A 25 -6.78 5.45 4.95
C GLU A 25 -6.54 4.32 5.94
N VAL A 26 -7.14 4.41 7.12
CA VAL A 26 -7.05 3.41 8.18
C VAL A 26 -8.44 2.96 8.56
N ASP A 27 -8.71 1.66 8.39
CA ASP A 27 -9.96 1.03 8.84
C ASP A 27 -9.71 0.29 10.15
N TYR A 28 -10.63 0.43 11.09
CA TYR A 28 -10.72 -0.44 12.27
C TYR A 28 -11.42 -1.74 11.87
N ILE A 29 -10.83 -2.87 12.29
CA ILE A 29 -11.38 -4.21 12.09
C ILE A 29 -11.76 -4.76 13.46
N ASP A 30 -13.04 -5.04 13.68
CA ASP A 30 -13.49 -5.67 14.91
C ASP A 30 -13.00 -7.13 14.95
N ASN A 31 -12.06 -7.40 15.83
CA ASN A 31 -11.55 -8.76 16.05
C ASN A 31 -12.40 -9.57 17.04
N MET A 32 -13.52 -9.02 17.49
CA MET A 32 -14.48 -9.67 18.40
C MET A 32 -13.83 -10.26 19.67
N GLY A 33 -12.71 -9.69 20.11
CA GLY A 33 -11.94 -10.17 21.25
C GLY A 33 -11.20 -11.50 21.02
N LYS A 34 -11.04 -11.94 19.77
CA LYS A 34 -10.32 -13.19 19.43
C LYS A 34 -8.83 -13.10 19.73
N VAL A 35 -8.28 -11.89 19.63
CA VAL A 35 -6.87 -11.60 19.91
C VAL A 35 -6.75 -10.36 20.80
N PRO A 36 -5.65 -10.20 21.55
CA PRO A 36 -5.42 -8.99 22.35
C PRO A 36 -5.21 -7.75 21.50
N GLY A 37 -5.88 -6.66 21.85
CA GLY A 37 -5.70 -5.35 21.19
C GLY A 37 -6.70 -5.07 20.08
N ASP A 38 -6.46 -3.97 19.38
CA ASP A 38 -7.26 -3.51 18.25
C ASP A 38 -6.57 -3.86 16.94
N THR A 39 -7.36 -4.24 15.93
CA THR A 39 -6.87 -4.57 14.59
C THR A 39 -7.21 -3.45 13.63
N TYR A 40 -6.25 -3.10 12.76
CA TYR A 40 -6.40 -2.04 11.77
C TYR A 40 -5.86 -2.49 10.42
N ARG A 41 -6.45 -1.98 9.34
CA ARG A 41 -5.95 -2.10 7.97
C ARG A 41 -5.60 -0.74 7.42
N VAL A 42 -4.43 -0.61 6.83
CA VAL A 42 -3.94 0.62 6.21
C VAL A 42 -3.99 0.45 4.69
N TYR A 43 -4.57 1.45 4.03
CA TYR A 43 -4.74 1.47 2.58
C TYR A 43 -4.09 2.69 1.96
N ALA A 44 -3.54 2.52 0.77
CA ALA A 44 -3.28 3.61 -0.16
C ALA A 44 -4.54 3.88 -0.99
N VAL A 45 -4.95 5.13 -1.09
CA VAL A 45 -6.02 5.57 -1.98
C VAL A 45 -5.40 6.20 -3.22
N MET A 46 -5.64 5.59 -4.37
CA MET A 46 -5.15 6.04 -5.66
C MET A 46 -6.12 7.01 -6.32
N GLU A 47 -5.64 7.83 -7.25
CA GLU A 47 -6.48 8.80 -7.99
C GLU A 47 -7.48 8.09 -8.89
N ASN A 48 -7.07 7.01 -9.57
CA ASN A 48 -7.91 6.33 -10.54
C ASN A 48 -7.97 4.82 -10.29
N GLU A 49 -9.07 4.22 -10.72
CA GLU A 49 -9.16 2.77 -10.88
C GLU A 49 -8.16 2.32 -11.95
N GLY A 50 -7.37 1.31 -11.61
CA GLY A 50 -6.33 0.74 -12.46
C GLY A 50 -4.96 1.40 -12.30
N ASP A 51 -4.81 2.47 -11.49
CA ASP A 51 -3.50 2.93 -11.07
C ASP A 51 -2.82 1.82 -10.25
N ILE A 52 -1.51 1.72 -10.38
CA ILE A 52 -0.71 0.62 -9.84
C ILE A 52 0.15 1.15 -8.69
N LEU A 53 0.15 0.43 -7.58
CA LEU A 53 1.11 0.57 -6.50
C LEU A 53 1.96 -0.69 -6.45
N ASP A 54 3.25 -0.55 -6.69
CA ASP A 54 4.14 -1.70 -6.82
C ASP A 54 5.17 -1.83 -5.69
N ALA A 55 5.42 -0.76 -4.90
CA ALA A 55 6.28 -0.87 -3.72
C ALA A 55 5.89 0.08 -2.57
N VAL A 56 6.19 -0.39 -1.36
CA VAL A 56 6.29 0.43 -0.15
C VAL A 56 7.73 0.29 0.34
N TYR A 57 8.44 1.41 0.51
CA TYR A 57 9.88 1.40 0.67
C TYR A 57 10.39 2.35 1.76
N GLY A 58 11.64 2.10 2.19
CA GLY A 58 12.44 3.01 2.96
C GLY A 58 13.78 3.25 2.27
N GLU A 59 14.26 4.49 2.32
CA GLU A 59 15.57 4.87 1.84
C GLU A 59 16.26 5.81 2.84
N ALA A 60 17.57 6.05 2.66
CA ALA A 60 18.37 6.82 3.62
C ALA A 60 17.84 8.24 3.86
N ALA A 61 17.24 8.88 2.83
CA ALA A 61 16.64 10.19 2.92
C ALA A 61 15.22 10.18 3.52
N ALA A 62 14.51 9.06 3.38
CA ALA A 62 13.12 8.86 3.79
C ALA A 62 12.94 7.44 4.38
N ALA A 63 13.39 7.24 5.61
CA ALA A 63 13.32 5.94 6.26
C ALA A 63 11.85 5.55 6.55
N LEU A 64 11.51 4.29 6.25
CA LEU A 64 10.23 3.70 6.60
C LEU A 64 10.24 3.27 8.06
N LYS A 65 9.12 3.49 8.74
CA LYS A 65 8.90 3.03 10.10
C LYS A 65 7.43 2.77 10.39
N VAL A 66 7.11 1.57 10.89
CA VAL A 66 5.81 1.21 11.44
C VAL A 66 6.03 0.72 12.86
N SER A 67 5.40 1.36 13.83
CA SER A 67 5.65 1.08 15.26
C SER A 67 4.38 1.09 16.08
N SER A 68 4.46 0.42 17.22
CA SER A 68 3.42 0.45 18.26
C SER A 68 4.07 0.63 19.64
N THR A 69 3.32 1.21 20.58
CA THR A 69 3.75 1.35 21.98
C THR A 69 3.70 0.04 22.78
N LYS A 70 3.12 -1.01 22.19
CA LYS A 70 3.11 -2.39 22.69
C LYS A 70 3.43 -3.32 21.52
N PRO A 71 3.89 -4.55 21.76
CA PRO A 71 4.17 -5.49 20.68
C PRO A 71 2.99 -5.66 19.72
N PHE A 72 3.30 -5.82 18.44
CA PHE A 72 2.34 -6.30 17.46
C PHE A 72 1.96 -7.74 17.79
N TYR A 73 0.70 -8.07 17.61
CA TYR A 73 0.25 -9.45 17.65
C TYR A 73 0.79 -10.22 16.45
N GLN A 74 1.49 -11.31 16.73
CA GLN A 74 2.00 -12.23 15.69
C GLN A 74 1.50 -13.64 16.04
N HIS A 75 0.84 -14.26 15.06
CA HIS A 75 0.31 -15.60 15.22
C HIS A 75 1.38 -16.65 14.86
N PRO A 76 1.57 -17.74 15.63
CA PRO A 76 2.62 -18.74 15.37
C PRO A 76 2.58 -19.42 13.99
N LYS A 77 1.44 -19.35 13.29
CA LYS A 77 1.24 -19.87 11.93
C LYS A 77 1.16 -18.75 10.90
N GLY A 78 1.37 -17.52 11.31
CA GLY A 78 1.38 -16.34 10.45
C GLY A 78 2.77 -16.03 9.93
N GLY A 79 3.01 -14.75 9.69
CA GLY A 79 4.29 -14.22 9.27
C GLY A 79 4.21 -12.75 8.87
N ALA A 80 5.38 -12.16 8.63
CA ALA A 80 5.50 -10.73 8.37
C ALA A 80 4.86 -10.28 7.04
N LEU A 81 4.67 -11.18 6.09
CA LEU A 81 4.01 -10.92 4.81
C LEU A 81 2.63 -11.59 4.76
N SER A 82 1.65 -10.96 4.14
CA SER A 82 0.34 -11.59 3.91
C SER A 82 0.43 -12.90 3.11
N ALA A 83 1.49 -13.10 2.33
CA ALA A 83 1.76 -14.35 1.63
C ALA A 83 2.05 -15.53 2.56
N ASP A 84 2.44 -15.27 3.82
CA ASP A 84 2.68 -16.30 4.84
C ASP A 84 1.35 -16.81 5.45
N ILE A 85 0.27 -16.02 5.34
CA ILE A 85 -1.05 -16.35 5.87
C ILE A 85 -1.69 -17.42 4.98
N GLN A 86 -1.73 -18.65 5.47
CA GLN A 86 -2.34 -19.75 4.74
C GLN A 86 -3.87 -19.65 4.84
N ARG A 87 -4.56 -19.37 3.73
CA ARG A 87 -6.02 -19.20 3.68
C ARG A 87 -6.77 -20.38 4.32
N TYR A 88 -6.30 -21.60 4.13
CA TYR A 88 -6.93 -22.76 4.74
C TYR A 88 -6.83 -22.73 6.27
N ASP A 89 -5.69 -22.32 6.81
CA ASP A 89 -5.46 -22.31 8.25
C ASP A 89 -6.33 -21.26 8.96
N THR A 90 -6.71 -20.17 8.31
CA THR A 90 -7.64 -19.18 8.87
C THR A 90 -9.05 -19.76 9.12
N THR A 91 -9.42 -20.85 8.44
CA THR A 91 -10.69 -21.55 8.67
C THR A 91 -10.63 -22.46 9.90
N LEU A 92 -9.44 -22.85 10.36
CA LEU A 92 -9.19 -23.71 11.50
C LEU A 92 -8.87 -22.92 12.76
N ASP A 93 -8.30 -21.74 12.60
CA ASP A 93 -7.88 -20.87 13.69
C ASP A 93 -8.19 -19.42 13.34
N GLU A 94 -9.31 -18.92 13.84
CA GLU A 94 -9.78 -17.57 13.56
C GLU A 94 -8.83 -16.46 14.07
N ALA A 95 -7.96 -16.77 15.05
CA ALA A 95 -6.99 -15.79 15.55
C ALA A 95 -5.96 -15.41 14.49
N LEU A 96 -5.68 -16.30 13.53
CA LEU A 96 -4.78 -16.04 12.41
C LEU A 96 -5.32 -14.94 11.47
N LEU A 97 -6.65 -14.73 11.42
CA LEU A 97 -7.26 -13.64 10.64
C LEU A 97 -6.82 -12.25 11.10
N TYR A 98 -6.31 -12.14 12.33
CA TYR A 98 -5.94 -10.87 12.96
C TYR A 98 -4.44 -10.71 13.16
N ASP A 99 -3.65 -11.56 12.50
CA ASP A 99 -2.19 -11.46 12.50
C ASP A 99 -1.70 -10.13 11.90
N SER A 100 -0.50 -9.70 12.29
CA SER A 100 0.08 -8.45 11.79
C SER A 100 1.04 -8.74 10.64
N TRP A 101 0.77 -8.20 9.47
CA TRP A 101 1.54 -8.42 8.25
C TRP A 101 1.52 -7.20 7.32
N VAL A 102 2.45 -7.15 6.37
CA VAL A 102 2.46 -6.18 5.28
C VAL A 102 2.15 -6.86 3.95
N THR A 103 1.64 -6.07 2.99
CA THR A 103 1.20 -6.55 1.68
C THR A 103 1.14 -5.44 0.64
N ILE A 104 0.79 -5.81 -0.58
CA ILE A 104 0.20 -4.94 -1.59
C ILE A 104 -1.00 -5.70 -2.16
N GLY A 105 -2.21 -5.28 -1.77
CA GLY A 105 -3.49 -5.67 -2.35
C GLY A 105 -4.03 -7.06 -2.02
N ALA A 106 -3.25 -7.97 -1.43
CA ALA A 106 -3.68 -9.33 -1.09
C ALA A 106 -3.66 -9.58 0.42
N GLU A 107 -4.59 -10.40 0.94
CA GLU A 107 -4.78 -10.62 2.37
C GLU A 107 -4.20 -11.96 2.88
N ASP A 108 -3.94 -12.89 1.99
CA ASP A 108 -3.46 -14.25 2.29
C ASP A 108 -2.59 -14.79 1.14
N ASN A 109 -2.18 -16.04 1.23
CA ASN A 109 -1.31 -16.69 0.24
C ASN A 109 -1.94 -16.94 -1.14
N TYR A 110 -3.26 -16.73 -1.30
CA TYR A 110 -3.91 -17.03 -2.57
C TYR A 110 -3.62 -15.98 -3.64
N MET A 111 -2.93 -16.39 -4.71
CA MET A 111 -2.49 -15.52 -5.81
C MET A 111 -1.72 -14.28 -5.34
N ASN A 112 -0.98 -14.42 -4.26
CA ASN A 112 -0.21 -13.35 -3.64
C ASN A 112 1.26 -13.45 -4.06
N ALA A 113 1.77 -12.37 -4.65
CA ALA A 113 3.14 -12.26 -5.15
C ALA A 113 3.96 -11.23 -4.37
N VAL A 114 3.48 -10.80 -3.18
CA VAL A 114 4.25 -9.86 -2.35
C VAL A 114 5.57 -10.50 -1.91
N SER A 115 6.63 -9.72 -1.94
CA SER A 115 7.98 -10.13 -1.54
C SER A 115 8.71 -8.98 -0.85
N GLY A 116 9.71 -9.29 -0.04
CA GLY A 116 10.66 -8.34 0.51
C GLY A 116 11.90 -8.19 -0.40
N PHE A 117 12.48 -6.99 -0.43
CA PHE A 117 13.76 -6.70 -1.05
C PHE A 117 14.62 -5.95 -0.02
N ILE A 118 15.76 -6.53 0.37
CA ILE A 118 16.64 -6.03 1.45
C ILE A 118 15.84 -5.79 2.75
N MET A 119 14.86 -6.67 3.04
CA MET A 119 13.94 -6.54 4.17
C MET A 119 13.97 -7.74 5.13
N GLU A 120 14.80 -8.72 4.88
CA GLU A 120 14.79 -10.00 5.61
C GLU A 120 14.92 -9.80 7.11
N ASP A 121 15.90 -8.98 7.53
CA ASP A 121 16.11 -8.69 8.97
C ASP A 121 14.97 -7.86 9.56
N ALA A 122 14.48 -6.85 8.84
CA ALA A 122 13.38 -6.01 9.30
C ALA A 122 12.07 -6.79 9.41
N LEU A 123 11.76 -7.66 8.45
CA LEU A 123 10.60 -8.55 8.48
C LEU A 123 10.73 -9.58 9.61
N ALA A 124 11.91 -10.15 9.83
CA ALA A 124 12.14 -11.10 10.94
C ALA A 124 11.97 -10.42 12.32
N VAL A 125 12.36 -9.16 12.46
CA VAL A 125 12.14 -8.36 13.68
C VAL A 125 10.65 -8.05 13.87
N PHE A 126 9.95 -7.71 12.78
CA PHE A 126 8.51 -7.45 12.80
C PHE A 126 7.70 -8.71 13.15
N ASP A 127 8.09 -9.87 12.61
CA ASP A 127 7.49 -11.19 12.91
C ASP A 127 7.62 -11.61 14.40
N GLN A 128 8.49 -10.94 15.15
CA GLN A 128 8.62 -11.09 16.60
C GLN A 128 7.76 -10.07 17.38
N GLY A 129 6.91 -9.31 16.71
CA GLY A 129 6.04 -8.30 17.30
C GLY A 129 6.71 -6.94 17.54
N ASN A 130 7.93 -6.72 17.03
CA ASN A 130 8.64 -5.45 17.16
C ASN A 130 8.29 -4.48 16.02
N GLU A 131 8.90 -3.29 16.01
CA GLU A 131 8.69 -2.33 14.94
C GLU A 131 9.27 -2.82 13.61
N LEU A 132 8.61 -2.44 12.51
CA LEU A 132 9.11 -2.63 11.16
C LEU A 132 9.79 -1.32 10.71
N ALA A 133 11.09 -1.34 10.53
CA ALA A 133 11.84 -0.15 10.13
C ALA A 133 12.96 -0.51 9.15
N THR A 134 13.12 0.31 8.11
CA THR A 134 14.24 0.20 7.16
C THR A 134 14.56 1.56 6.54
N SER A 135 15.84 1.77 6.22
CA SER A 135 16.33 2.89 5.41
C SER A 135 16.94 2.43 4.07
N ASP A 136 16.79 1.14 3.73
CA ASP A 136 17.29 0.56 2.48
C ASP A 136 16.56 -0.76 2.23
N GLY A 137 15.30 -0.67 1.81
CA GLY A 137 14.51 -1.87 1.55
C GLY A 137 13.06 -1.57 1.23
N ALA A 138 12.36 -2.58 0.71
CA ALA A 138 10.96 -2.47 0.30
C ALA A 138 10.23 -3.80 0.40
N TRP A 139 8.92 -3.77 0.62
CA TRP A 139 8.07 -4.85 0.14
C TRP A 139 7.39 -4.42 -1.14
N PHE A 140 7.24 -5.34 -2.06
CA PHE A 140 6.82 -5.02 -3.42
C PHE A 140 6.05 -6.16 -4.09
N VAL A 141 5.39 -5.82 -5.18
CA VAL A 141 4.86 -6.75 -6.18
C VAL A 141 5.23 -6.23 -7.57
N THR A 142 5.39 -7.13 -8.53
CA THR A 142 5.62 -6.69 -9.91
C THR A 142 4.35 -6.04 -10.48
N PRO A 143 4.47 -4.97 -11.28
CA PRO A 143 3.32 -4.17 -11.75
C PRO A 143 2.32 -4.91 -12.63
N ASP A 144 2.69 -6.08 -13.15
CA ASP A 144 1.82 -6.97 -13.94
C ASP A 144 0.83 -7.77 -13.07
N LYS A 145 1.00 -7.75 -11.76
CA LYS A 145 0.10 -8.49 -10.86
C LYS A 145 -1.20 -7.72 -10.61
N ARG A 146 -2.31 -8.44 -10.69
CA ARG A 146 -3.63 -7.86 -10.45
C ARG A 146 -3.76 -7.18 -9.08
N GLN A 147 -3.08 -7.71 -8.07
CA GLN A 147 -3.12 -7.18 -6.71
C GLN A 147 -2.49 -5.78 -6.59
N ALA A 148 -1.57 -5.41 -7.49
CA ALA A 148 -0.95 -4.09 -7.54
C ALA A 148 -1.90 -2.99 -8.07
N ALA A 149 -2.96 -3.38 -8.78
CA ALA A 149 -3.88 -2.44 -9.41
C ALA A 149 -5.03 -2.05 -8.48
N ALA A 150 -5.29 -0.75 -8.38
CA ALA A 150 -6.44 -0.22 -7.68
C ALA A 150 -7.75 -0.69 -8.34
N GLY A 151 -8.63 -1.29 -7.57
CA GLY A 151 -9.97 -1.66 -8.01
C GLY A 151 -10.94 -0.47 -8.03
N PRO A 152 -12.25 -0.73 -8.19
CA PRO A 152 -13.29 0.32 -8.22
C PRO A 152 -13.33 1.21 -6.96
N SER A 153 -12.91 0.69 -5.80
CA SER A 153 -12.78 1.48 -4.57
C SER A 153 -11.57 2.42 -4.57
N LYS A 154 -10.68 2.28 -5.56
CA LYS A 154 -9.40 2.97 -5.67
C LYS A 154 -8.44 2.73 -4.48
N ARG A 155 -8.72 1.75 -3.65
CA ARG A 155 -7.94 1.41 -2.45
C ARG A 155 -7.07 0.19 -2.70
N ILE A 156 -5.82 0.26 -2.24
CA ILE A 156 -4.87 -0.85 -2.24
C ILE A 156 -4.45 -1.09 -0.80
N LEU A 157 -4.66 -2.30 -0.30
CA LEU A 157 -4.27 -2.71 1.06
C LEU A 157 -2.75 -2.77 1.17
N LEU A 158 -2.20 -2.16 2.22
CA LEU A 158 -0.75 -2.11 2.48
C LEU A 158 -0.32 -2.97 3.66
N MET A 159 -1.15 -3.05 4.69
CA MET A 159 -0.84 -3.81 5.90
C MET A 159 -2.08 -4.04 6.76
N GLN A 160 -2.02 -5.07 7.58
CA GLN A 160 -2.88 -5.28 8.74
C GLN A 160 -2.00 -5.26 9.99
N LEU A 161 -2.45 -4.56 11.01
CA LEU A 161 -1.70 -4.34 12.23
C LEU A 161 -2.62 -4.55 13.43
N THR A 162 -2.22 -5.43 14.34
CA THR A 162 -2.95 -5.71 15.58
C THR A 162 -2.03 -5.45 16.77
N SER A 163 -2.47 -4.62 17.71
CA SER A 163 -1.71 -4.35 18.94
C SER A 163 -2.60 -3.81 20.05
N GLN A 164 -2.17 -4.00 21.31
CA GLN A 164 -2.73 -3.33 22.48
C GLN A 164 -2.21 -1.88 22.65
N GLY A 165 -1.27 -1.47 21.83
CA GLY A 165 -0.64 -0.15 21.87
C GLY A 165 -1.19 0.83 20.83
N GLU A 166 -0.71 2.06 20.92
CA GLU A 166 -0.95 3.06 19.89
C GLU A 166 -0.06 2.76 18.69
N ILE A 167 -0.65 2.61 17.51
CA ILE A 167 0.04 2.27 16.28
C ILE A 167 0.19 3.52 15.43
N SER A 168 1.38 3.72 14.86
CA SER A 168 1.66 4.79 13.91
C SER A 168 2.69 4.33 12.87
N GLY A 169 2.72 5.02 11.74
CA GLY A 169 3.70 4.72 10.70
C GLY A 169 4.08 5.95 9.87
N LEU A 170 5.26 5.84 9.28
CA LEU A 170 5.80 6.71 8.24
C LEU A 170 6.28 5.79 7.12
N ILE A 171 5.74 5.94 5.92
CA ILE A 171 6.01 5.09 4.77
C ILE A 171 6.19 5.91 3.49
N ASN A 172 6.83 5.32 2.51
CA ASN A 172 6.95 5.88 1.17
C ASN A 172 6.36 4.90 0.16
N LEU A 173 5.75 5.43 -0.89
CA LEU A 173 5.03 4.66 -1.90
C LEU A 173 5.63 4.90 -3.27
N HIS A 174 5.75 3.83 -4.05
CA HIS A 174 6.08 3.85 -5.47
C HIS A 174 5.01 3.14 -6.26
N GLY A 175 4.73 3.67 -7.44
CA GLY A 175 3.72 3.12 -8.34
C GLY A 175 3.72 3.83 -9.67
N ARG A 176 2.65 3.63 -10.44
CA ARG A 176 2.47 4.25 -11.76
C ARG A 176 1.00 4.37 -12.10
N THR A 177 0.70 5.27 -13.03
CA THR A 177 -0.64 5.35 -13.60
C THR A 177 -1.03 4.09 -14.33
N LYS A 178 -2.33 3.90 -14.49
CA LYS A 178 -2.88 2.97 -15.46
C LYS A 178 -2.34 3.28 -16.87
N ALA A 179 -1.97 2.25 -17.62
CA ALA A 179 -1.63 2.42 -19.03
C ALA A 179 -2.84 2.97 -19.83
N VAL A 180 -2.62 4.00 -20.61
CA VAL A 180 -3.60 4.49 -21.60
C VAL A 180 -3.48 3.61 -22.84
N LEU A 181 -4.61 3.09 -23.33
CA LEU A 181 -4.64 2.26 -24.52
C LEU A 181 -5.35 3.01 -25.66
N ASP A 182 -4.91 2.78 -26.90
CA ASP A 182 -5.62 3.23 -28.10
C ASP A 182 -6.86 2.37 -28.39
N SER A 183 -7.55 2.67 -29.49
CA SER A 183 -8.74 1.90 -29.92
C SER A 183 -8.43 0.46 -30.33
N GLU A 184 -7.16 0.13 -30.58
CA GLU A 184 -6.69 -1.20 -30.96
C GLU A 184 -6.15 -1.97 -29.74
N GLY A 185 -6.10 -1.32 -28.54
CA GLY A 185 -5.63 -1.92 -27.30
C GLY A 185 -4.12 -1.81 -27.09
N ASN A 186 -3.40 -1.01 -27.86
CA ASN A 186 -1.98 -0.79 -27.69
C ASN A 186 -1.70 0.37 -26.72
N PRO A 187 -0.64 0.29 -25.88
CA PRO A 187 -0.28 1.37 -24.97
C PRO A 187 0.07 2.67 -25.72
N VAL A 188 -0.53 3.77 -25.30
CA VAL A 188 -0.23 5.12 -25.79
C VAL A 188 0.63 5.84 -24.77
N GLY A 189 1.95 5.88 -25.03
CA GLY A 189 2.92 6.46 -24.12
C GLY A 189 3.29 5.53 -22.94
N ALA A 190 4.22 5.98 -22.13
CA ALA A 190 4.60 5.30 -20.90
C ALA A 190 3.68 5.75 -19.74
N PRO A 191 3.30 4.84 -18.81
CA PRO A 191 2.65 5.24 -17.57
C PRO A 191 3.52 6.24 -16.79
N GLU A 192 2.88 7.22 -16.16
CA GLU A 192 3.59 8.17 -15.29
C GLU A 192 3.94 7.48 -13.97
N VAL A 193 5.14 7.75 -13.45
CA VAL A 193 5.58 7.27 -12.14
C VAL A 193 4.86 8.05 -11.05
N ILE A 194 4.36 7.33 -10.05
CA ILE A 194 3.79 7.86 -8.81
C ILE A 194 4.82 7.60 -7.72
N GLN A 195 5.33 8.64 -7.09
CA GLN A 195 6.23 8.53 -5.94
C GLN A 195 5.76 9.50 -4.85
N SER A 196 5.60 8.97 -3.63
CA SER A 196 5.15 9.77 -2.49
C SER A 196 5.94 9.37 -1.25
N GLU A 197 6.56 10.33 -0.62
CA GLU A 197 7.43 10.12 0.53
C GLU A 197 6.90 10.80 1.80
N GLY A 198 7.33 10.28 2.95
CA GLY A 198 7.01 10.87 4.24
C GLY A 198 5.52 10.78 4.62
N LEU A 199 4.80 9.82 4.08
CA LEU A 199 3.38 9.63 4.37
C LEU A 199 3.20 9.06 5.78
N THR A 200 2.40 9.72 6.60
CA THR A 200 2.15 9.29 7.98
C THR A 200 0.73 8.81 8.18
N PHE A 201 0.57 7.84 9.08
CA PHE A 201 -0.72 7.40 9.57
C PHE A 201 -0.69 7.15 11.07
N VAL A 202 -1.85 7.21 11.70
CA VAL A 202 -2.08 6.82 13.10
C VAL A 202 -3.34 5.98 13.14
N CYS A 203 -3.25 4.79 13.73
CA CYS A 203 -4.40 3.92 13.94
C CYS A 203 -5.20 4.39 15.17
N LYS A 204 -6.44 4.79 14.94
CA LYS A 204 -7.36 5.21 16.00
C LYS A 204 -8.73 4.61 15.74
N ARG A 205 -9.35 4.07 16.79
CA ARG A 205 -10.75 3.67 16.72
C ARG A 205 -11.61 4.92 16.53
N ALA A 206 -12.42 4.94 15.47
CA ALA A 206 -13.42 5.98 15.30
C ALA A 206 -14.40 5.92 16.50
N ARG A 207 -14.63 7.05 17.16
CA ARG A 207 -15.57 7.16 18.27
C ARG A 207 -16.98 7.30 17.75
#